data_f750eced88abf21a679f370bfc6f068d
#
_entry.id   f750eced88abf21a679f370bfc6f068d
#
_cell.length_a   1.000
_cell.length_b   1.000
_cell.length_c   1.000
_cell.angle_alpha   90.00
_cell.angle_beta   90.00
_cell.angle_gamma   90.00
#
_symmetry.space_group_name_H-M   'P 1'
#
loop_
_entity.id
_entity.type
_entity.pdbx_description
1 polymer ?
#
loop_
_entity_poly.entity_id
_entity_poly.type
_entity_poly.pdbx_seq_one_letter_code
_entity_poly.pdbx_strand_id
1 'polypeptide(L)'
;GMVMYLASITGIDPSLYEAAVMDGATKKQQMRHITLPGIKPVFIMMLILDCGKIFNSDFGLFYQVTGGIPQSLYTTVSTFDTYVYNAIQSTAPIGQTAAASFFQAICSCGMILLANWVVSKLDNENRII
;
A
#
# COMPACT_ATOMS: atom_id res chain seq x y z
N GLY A 1 -1.37 -7.89 3.73
CA GLY A 1 -2.56 -7.13 4.08
C GLY A 1 -3.58 -7.91 4.93
N MET A 2 -3.96 -9.13 4.54
CA MET A 2 -5.04 -9.89 5.21
C MET A 2 -4.82 -10.12 6.71
N VAL A 3 -3.60 -10.47 7.11
CA VAL A 3 -3.24 -10.73 8.52
C VAL A 3 -3.45 -9.49 9.40
N MET A 4 -3.14 -8.29 8.88
CA MET A 4 -3.31 -7.02 9.62
C MET A 4 -4.79 -6.73 9.90
N TYR A 5 -5.67 -6.94 8.91
CA TYR A 5 -7.10 -6.78 9.11
C TYR A 5 -7.66 -7.81 10.10
N LEU A 6 -7.22 -9.07 10.00
CA LEU A 6 -7.63 -10.11 10.94
C LEU A 6 -7.20 -9.75 12.37
N ALA A 7 -5.95 -9.33 12.56
CA ALA A 7 -5.45 -8.91 13.86
C ALA A 7 -6.25 -7.70 14.41
N SER A 8 -6.59 -6.75 13.56
CA SER A 8 -7.39 -5.59 13.96
C SER A 8 -8.82 -5.98 14.40
N ILE A 9 -9.45 -6.91 13.70
CA ILE A 9 -10.79 -7.41 14.06
C ILE A 9 -10.75 -8.18 15.38
N THR A 10 -9.77 -9.05 15.55
CA THR A 10 -9.61 -9.84 16.79
C THR A 10 -9.19 -8.99 17.99
N GLY A 11 -8.62 -7.82 17.74
CA GLY A 11 -8.23 -6.86 18.79
C GLY A 11 -9.39 -5.98 19.30
N ILE A 12 -10.55 -6.04 18.67
CA ILE A 12 -11.74 -5.32 19.16
C ILE A 12 -12.25 -6.01 20.44
N ASP A 13 -12.54 -5.23 21.49
CA ASP A 13 -13.03 -5.78 22.76
C ASP A 13 -14.33 -6.57 22.57
N PRO A 14 -14.36 -7.85 22.94
CA PRO A 14 -15.55 -8.70 22.85
C PRO A 14 -16.74 -8.13 23.65
N SER A 15 -16.49 -7.39 24.72
CA SER A 15 -17.54 -6.79 25.56
C SER A 15 -18.48 -5.85 24.78
N LEU A 16 -17.95 -5.18 23.74
CA LEU A 16 -18.73 -4.32 22.86
C LEU A 16 -19.77 -5.11 22.06
N TYR A 17 -19.40 -6.30 21.63
CA TYR A 17 -20.31 -7.20 20.91
C TYR A 17 -21.37 -7.80 21.84
N GLU A 18 -20.98 -8.16 23.07
CA GLU A 18 -21.89 -8.66 24.10
C GLU A 18 -22.93 -7.59 24.49
N ALA A 19 -22.49 -6.37 24.72
CA ALA A 19 -23.39 -5.23 25.00
C ALA A 19 -24.37 -5.01 23.83
N ALA A 20 -23.89 -5.02 22.60
CA ALA A 20 -24.73 -4.85 21.41
C ALA A 20 -25.76 -5.99 21.25
N VAL A 21 -25.44 -7.23 21.64
CA VAL A 21 -26.38 -8.34 21.64
C VAL A 21 -27.46 -8.12 22.71
N MET A 22 -27.10 -7.64 23.90
CA MET A 22 -28.05 -7.31 24.95
C MET A 22 -29.03 -6.20 24.53
N ASP A 23 -28.56 -5.23 23.75
CA ASP A 23 -29.37 -4.17 23.15
C ASP A 23 -30.21 -4.64 21.95
N GLY A 24 -30.15 -5.93 21.59
CA GLY A 24 -30.92 -6.50 20.48
C GLY A 24 -30.38 -6.15 19.08
N ALA A 25 -29.12 -5.71 18.97
CA ALA A 25 -28.52 -5.37 17.69
C ALA A 25 -28.30 -6.59 16.81
N THR A 26 -28.72 -6.50 15.57
CA THR A 26 -28.46 -7.53 14.54
C THR A 26 -26.97 -7.58 14.17
N LYS A 27 -26.48 -8.72 13.66
CA LYS A 27 -25.10 -8.88 13.19
C LYS A 27 -24.67 -7.80 12.19
N LYS A 28 -25.58 -7.34 11.34
CA LYS A 28 -25.32 -6.27 10.38
C LYS A 28 -25.10 -4.92 11.06
N GLN A 29 -25.85 -4.63 12.11
CA GLN A 29 -25.68 -3.42 12.92
C GLN A 29 -24.37 -3.47 13.71
N GLN A 30 -24.02 -4.60 14.32
CA GLN A 30 -22.73 -4.81 14.99
C GLN A 30 -21.55 -4.59 14.03
N MET A 31 -21.61 -5.15 12.81
CA MET A 31 -20.59 -4.95 11.80
C MET A 31 -20.44 -3.48 11.42
N ARG A 32 -21.54 -2.75 11.26
CA ARG A 32 -21.51 -1.35 10.81
C ARG A 32 -21.07 -0.37 11.89
N HIS A 33 -21.41 -0.62 13.16
CA HIS A 33 -21.20 0.32 14.25
C HIS A 33 -20.03 -0.04 15.18
N ILE A 34 -19.59 -1.31 15.18
CA ILE A 34 -18.46 -1.77 16.01
C ILE A 34 -17.28 -2.17 15.12
N THR A 35 -17.49 -3.14 14.22
CA THR A 35 -16.39 -3.71 13.45
C THR A 35 -15.79 -2.70 12.46
N LEU A 36 -16.61 -2.06 11.63
CA LEU A 36 -16.14 -1.11 10.62
C LEU A 36 -15.40 0.10 11.21
N PRO A 37 -15.89 0.77 12.27
CA PRO A 37 -15.12 1.82 12.92
C PRO A 37 -13.84 1.30 13.56
N GLY A 38 -13.86 0.11 14.16
CA GLY A 38 -12.69 -0.49 14.80
C GLY A 38 -11.54 -0.81 13.84
N ILE A 39 -11.82 -1.18 12.59
CA ILE A 39 -10.78 -1.46 11.59
C ILE A 39 -10.39 -0.22 10.76
N LYS A 40 -11.11 0.90 10.89
CA LYS A 40 -10.88 2.13 10.12
C LYS A 40 -9.43 2.63 10.21
N PRO A 41 -8.77 2.70 11.37
CA PRO A 41 -7.39 3.19 11.46
C PRO A 41 -6.41 2.29 10.70
N VAL A 42 -6.58 0.97 10.77
CA VAL A 42 -5.72 0.03 10.03
C VAL A 42 -5.97 0.12 8.53
N PHE A 43 -7.23 0.30 8.11
CA PHE A 43 -7.56 0.51 6.70
C PHE A 43 -6.88 1.77 6.14
N ILE A 44 -6.96 2.88 6.85
CA ILE A 44 -6.34 4.15 6.45
C ILE A 44 -4.81 4.01 6.37
N MET A 45 -4.20 3.38 7.39
CA MET A 45 -2.75 3.13 7.41
C MET A 45 -2.31 2.31 6.19
N MET A 46 -3.00 1.22 5.90
CA MET A 46 -2.70 0.37 4.74
C MET A 46 -2.87 1.12 3.42
N LEU A 47 -3.91 1.96 3.31
CA LEU A 47 -4.14 2.79 2.13
C LEU A 47 -2.99 3.79 1.90
N ILE A 48 -2.51 4.47 2.94
CA ILE A 48 -1.36 5.39 2.84
C ILE A 48 -0.11 4.64 2.38
N LEU A 49 0.16 3.45 2.95
CA LEU A 49 1.32 2.64 2.57
C LEU A 49 1.22 2.14 1.13
N ASP A 50 0.04 1.76 0.67
CA ASP A 50 -0.17 1.32 -0.72
C ASP A 50 -0.07 2.48 -1.72
N CYS A 51 -0.45 3.70 -1.34
CA CYS A 51 -0.18 4.91 -2.12
C CYS A 51 1.33 5.15 -2.32
N GLY A 52 2.15 4.87 -1.31
CA GLY A 52 3.61 4.96 -1.43
C GLY A 52 4.22 3.96 -2.42
N LYS A 53 3.55 2.82 -2.64
CA LYS A 53 4.02 1.78 -3.57
C LYS A 53 3.60 2.00 -5.01
N ILE A 54 2.87 3.06 -5.33
CA ILE A 54 2.33 3.30 -6.68
C ILE A 54 3.42 3.40 -7.74
N PHE A 55 4.62 3.89 -7.36
CA PHE A 55 5.78 3.99 -8.23
C PHE A 55 6.67 2.74 -8.22
N ASN A 56 6.37 1.76 -7.34
CA ASN A 56 7.08 0.49 -7.29
C ASN A 56 6.26 -0.55 -8.04
N SER A 57 6.86 -1.16 -9.05
CA SER A 57 6.23 -2.26 -9.78
C SER A 57 6.57 -3.61 -9.14
N ASP A 58 5.75 -4.62 -9.42
CA ASP A 58 6.11 -6.00 -9.10
C ASP A 58 7.16 -6.49 -10.09
N PHE A 59 8.45 -6.26 -9.74
CA PHE A 59 9.59 -6.69 -10.55
C PHE A 59 9.52 -8.18 -10.89
N GLY A 60 9.10 -9.02 -9.93
CA GLY A 60 9.01 -10.46 -10.12
C GLY A 60 8.00 -10.79 -11.23
N LEU A 61 6.85 -10.17 -11.23
CA LEU A 61 5.82 -10.38 -12.24
C LEU A 61 6.30 -9.91 -13.62
N PHE A 62 6.77 -8.67 -13.72
CA PHE A 62 7.15 -8.10 -15.03
C PHE A 62 8.40 -8.74 -15.64
N TYR A 63 9.34 -9.21 -14.83
CA TYR A 63 10.56 -9.83 -15.29
C TYR A 63 10.41 -11.34 -15.53
N GLN A 64 9.81 -12.08 -14.59
CA GLN A 64 9.73 -13.55 -14.68
C GLN A 64 8.66 -14.04 -15.65
N VAL A 65 7.49 -13.40 -15.71
CA VAL A 65 6.41 -13.80 -16.64
C VAL A 65 6.82 -13.61 -18.09
N THR A 66 7.64 -12.61 -18.38
CA THR A 66 8.16 -12.37 -19.74
C THR A 66 9.43 -13.18 -20.04
N GLY A 67 9.94 -13.97 -19.10
CA GLY A 67 11.18 -14.74 -19.27
C GLY A 67 12.43 -13.88 -19.50
N GLY A 68 12.47 -12.70 -18.89
CA GLY A 68 13.31 -11.58 -19.27
C GLY A 68 12.56 -10.73 -20.30
N ILE A 69 12.72 -9.40 -20.27
CA ILE A 69 11.98 -8.53 -21.20
C ILE A 69 12.61 -8.63 -22.60
N PRO A 70 11.92 -9.24 -23.58
CA PRO A 70 12.42 -9.29 -24.96
C PRO A 70 12.57 -7.87 -25.52
N GLN A 71 13.60 -7.64 -26.32
CA GLN A 71 13.89 -6.33 -26.94
C GLN A 71 12.65 -5.73 -27.65
N SER A 72 11.81 -6.57 -28.24
CA SER A 72 10.58 -6.15 -28.94
C SER A 72 9.48 -5.63 -28.03
N LEU A 73 9.44 -6.04 -26.76
CA LEU A 73 8.44 -5.64 -25.77
C LEU A 73 8.97 -4.62 -24.77
N TYR A 74 10.26 -4.29 -24.85
CA TYR A 74 10.93 -3.43 -23.87
C TYR A 74 10.24 -2.07 -23.70
N THR A 75 9.82 -1.44 -24.78
CA THR A 75 9.16 -0.13 -24.76
C THR A 75 7.76 -0.14 -24.15
N THR A 76 7.09 -1.29 -24.14
CA THR A 76 5.70 -1.44 -23.68
C THR A 76 5.62 -1.96 -22.24
N VAL A 77 6.57 -2.78 -21.82
CA VAL A 77 6.52 -3.52 -20.54
C VAL A 77 7.58 -3.03 -19.53
N SER A 78 8.49 -2.14 -19.96
CA SER A 78 9.53 -1.64 -19.05
C SER A 78 8.92 -0.76 -17.94
N THR A 79 9.23 -1.11 -16.71
CA THR A 79 8.93 -0.34 -15.51
C THR A 79 10.23 0.25 -14.96
N PHE A 80 10.14 1.17 -13.98
CA PHE A 80 11.33 1.72 -13.33
C PHE A 80 12.23 0.61 -12.76
N ASP A 81 11.64 -0.37 -12.09
CA ASP A 81 12.39 -1.45 -11.45
C ASP A 81 13.08 -2.36 -12.47
N THR A 82 12.40 -2.69 -13.59
CA THR A 82 13.00 -3.46 -14.67
C THR A 82 14.06 -2.67 -15.45
N TYR A 83 13.88 -1.35 -15.59
CA TYR A 83 14.88 -0.47 -16.18
C TYR A 83 16.15 -0.44 -15.33
N VAL A 84 16.02 -0.24 -14.01
CA VAL A 84 17.13 -0.23 -13.07
C VAL A 84 17.87 -1.56 -13.11
N TYR A 85 17.15 -2.69 -13.12
CA TYR A 85 17.75 -4.02 -13.19
C TYR A 85 18.54 -4.23 -14.49
N ASN A 86 17.95 -3.91 -15.63
CA ASN A 86 18.61 -4.05 -16.92
C ASN A 86 19.82 -3.10 -17.08
N ALA A 87 19.74 -1.91 -16.51
CA ALA A 87 20.85 -0.97 -16.50
C ALA A 87 22.04 -1.46 -15.64
N ILE A 88 21.78 -2.20 -14.56
CA ILE A 88 22.83 -2.84 -13.75
C ILE A 88 23.47 -4.02 -14.52
N GLN A 89 22.67 -4.78 -15.27
CA GLN A 89 23.16 -5.91 -16.06
C GLN A 89 23.93 -5.46 -17.32
N SER A 90 23.57 -4.31 -17.86
CA SER A 90 24.27 -3.68 -18.98
C SER A 90 25.41 -2.80 -18.44
N THR A 91 26.36 -2.45 -19.31
CA THR A 91 27.50 -1.55 -18.98
C THR A 91 27.04 -0.09 -18.82
N ALA A 92 25.79 0.15 -18.38
CA ALA A 92 25.26 1.50 -18.20
C ALA A 92 25.97 2.23 -17.04
N PRO A 93 26.14 3.55 -17.12
CA PRO A 93 26.75 4.32 -16.04
C PRO A 93 25.94 4.18 -14.75
N ILE A 94 26.59 3.76 -13.66
CA ILE A 94 25.98 3.58 -12.32
C ILE A 94 25.22 4.84 -11.88
N GLY A 95 25.68 6.03 -12.30
CA GLY A 95 25.02 7.28 -11.98
C GLY A 95 23.59 7.42 -12.54
N GLN A 96 23.30 6.87 -13.71
CA GLN A 96 21.95 6.91 -14.29
C GLN A 96 20.98 6.01 -13.50
N THR A 97 21.43 4.83 -13.10
CA THR A 97 20.65 3.89 -12.30
C THR A 97 20.35 4.46 -10.91
N ALA A 98 21.37 5.05 -10.28
CA ALA A 98 21.22 5.71 -8.99
C ALA A 98 20.25 6.91 -9.07
N ALA A 99 20.33 7.72 -10.13
CA ALA A 99 19.42 8.84 -10.35
C ALA A 99 17.97 8.38 -10.52
N ALA A 100 17.71 7.31 -11.28
CA ALA A 100 16.38 6.76 -11.47
C ALA A 100 15.78 6.26 -10.16
N SER A 101 16.54 5.49 -9.38
CA SER A 101 16.09 4.99 -8.06
C SER A 101 15.85 6.12 -7.07
N PHE A 102 16.69 7.16 -7.08
CA PHE A 102 16.52 8.32 -6.22
C PHE A 102 15.26 9.11 -6.58
N PHE A 103 14.99 9.32 -7.86
CA PHE A 103 13.78 9.97 -8.34
C PHE A 103 12.53 9.18 -7.91
N GLN A 104 12.53 7.86 -8.09
CA GLN A 104 11.45 6.98 -7.65
C GLN A 104 11.18 7.11 -6.14
N ALA A 105 12.24 7.13 -5.33
CA ALA A 105 12.15 7.29 -3.88
C ALA A 105 11.54 8.63 -3.47
N ILE A 106 11.94 9.74 -4.12
CA ILE A 106 11.37 11.07 -3.87
C ILE A 106 9.88 11.10 -4.24
N CYS A 107 9.51 10.56 -5.39
CA CYS A 107 8.10 10.50 -5.82
C CYS A 107 7.25 9.67 -4.85
N SER A 108 7.74 8.50 -4.42
CA SER A 108 7.05 7.65 -3.44
C SER A 108 6.88 8.36 -2.10
N CYS A 109 7.92 9.04 -1.61
CA CYS A 109 7.85 9.84 -0.38
C CYS A 109 6.83 10.98 -0.51
N GLY A 110 6.84 11.70 -1.63
CA GLY A 110 5.87 12.76 -1.92
C GLY A 110 4.42 12.25 -1.90
N MET A 111 4.18 11.07 -2.49
CA MET A 111 2.85 10.45 -2.48
C MET A 111 2.39 10.05 -1.09
N ILE A 112 3.28 9.51 -0.25
CA ILE A 112 2.97 9.19 1.15
C ILE A 112 2.59 10.47 1.91
N LEU A 113 3.35 11.54 1.76
CA LEU A 113 3.06 12.81 2.42
C LEU A 113 1.73 13.43 1.95
N LEU A 114 1.45 13.38 0.65
CA LEU A 114 0.17 13.83 0.09
C LEU A 114 -0.99 12.98 0.62
N ALA A 115 -0.86 11.65 0.61
CA ALA A 115 -1.88 10.75 1.15
C ALA A 115 -2.14 11.03 2.63
N ASN A 116 -1.08 11.19 3.43
CA ASN A 116 -1.19 11.52 4.85
C ASN A 116 -1.84 12.90 5.08
N TRP A 117 -1.51 13.90 4.24
CA TRP A 117 -2.15 15.22 4.31
C TRP A 117 -3.65 15.16 3.99
N VAL A 118 -4.04 14.39 2.96
CA VAL A 118 -5.46 14.19 2.62
C VAL A 118 -6.19 13.50 3.78
N VAL A 119 -5.62 12.46 4.35
CA VAL A 119 -6.19 11.76 5.52
C VAL A 119 -6.30 12.70 6.71
N SER A 120 -5.27 13.48 7.01
CA SER A 120 -5.29 14.46 8.11
C SER A 120 -6.41 15.50 7.96
N LYS A 121 -6.77 15.85 6.72
CA LYS A 121 -7.87 16.78 6.46
C LYS A 121 -9.26 16.15 6.60
N LEU A 122 -9.37 14.85 6.35
CA LEU A 122 -10.63 14.09 6.42
C LEU A 122 -10.86 13.50 7.81
N ASP A 123 -9.79 13.10 8.50
CA ASP A 123 -9.86 12.36 9.76
C ASP A 123 -8.57 12.57 10.56
N ASN A 124 -8.61 13.55 11.45
CA ASN A 124 -7.43 14.01 12.19
C ASN A 124 -6.88 12.98 13.20
N GLU A 125 -7.70 11.98 13.59
CA GLU A 125 -7.32 10.95 14.57
C GLU A 125 -6.46 9.83 13.95
N ASN A 126 -6.56 9.61 12.64
CA ASN A 126 -5.92 8.48 11.96
C ASN A 126 -4.72 8.88 11.07
N ARG A 127 -4.19 10.09 11.23
CA ARG A 127 -2.95 10.50 10.56
C ARG A 127 -1.73 9.75 11.14
N ILE A 128 -0.73 9.48 10.29
CA ILE A 128 0.51 8.82 10.72
C ILE A 128 1.52 9.85 11.24
N ILE A 129 1.56 11.03 10.66
CA ILE A 129 2.47 12.14 10.99
C ILE A 129 1.66 13.43 11.13
#